data_75b3135413eeba3d92b5ccf71372e6ac
#
_entry.id   75b3135413eeba3d92b5ccf71372e6ac
#
_cell.length_a   1.000
_cell.length_b   1.000
_cell.length_c   1.000
_cell.angle_alpha   90.00
_cell.angle_beta   90.00
_cell.angle_gamma   90.00
#
_symmetry.space_group_name_H-M   'P 1'
#
loop_
_entity.id
_entity.type
_entity.pdbx_description
1 polymer ?
#
loop_
_entity_poly.entity_id
_entity_poly.type
_entity_poly.pdbx_seq_one_letter_code
_entity_poly.pdbx_strand_id
1 'polypeptide(L)'
;MVPAGATVVLDSDTAVLGNLRIEGTLRFAAADVELKAAAIQVSGALQIGSPSAPHLHRATITLSGAPQSSGNNGIARGLNVQGGRLELYGAIPQPVWTRLGDHGQAGTTQLTLAAPANWRAGDTIAVGPSD
;
A
#
# COMPACT_ATOMS: atom_id res chain seq x y z
N MET A 1 -4.64 -20.25 -0.37
CA MET A 1 -6.00 -19.84 0.06
C MET A 1 -5.99 -19.54 1.54
N VAL A 2 -6.65 -18.46 1.98
CA VAL A 2 -6.92 -18.14 3.38
C VAL A 2 -8.37 -18.52 3.66
N PRO A 3 -8.63 -19.60 4.40
CA PRO A 3 -9.99 -20.10 4.59
C PRO A 3 -10.83 -19.17 5.48
N ALA A 4 -12.15 -19.26 5.33
CA ALA A 4 -13.11 -18.51 6.15
C ALA A 4 -12.87 -18.77 7.65
N GLY A 5 -12.96 -17.72 8.46
CA GLY A 5 -12.71 -17.78 9.91
C GLY A 5 -11.24 -17.83 10.33
N ALA A 6 -10.30 -18.04 9.39
CA ALA A 6 -8.87 -17.99 9.69
C ALA A 6 -8.30 -16.57 9.51
N THR A 7 -7.31 -16.23 10.37
CA THR A 7 -6.48 -15.04 10.21
C THR A 7 -5.05 -15.48 9.94
N VAL A 8 -4.51 -15.03 8.80
CA VAL A 8 -3.11 -15.24 8.42
C VAL A 8 -2.39 -13.91 8.51
N VAL A 9 -1.24 -13.89 9.16
CA VAL A 9 -0.36 -12.72 9.21
C VAL A 9 0.79 -12.96 8.24
N LEU A 10 0.95 -12.04 7.29
CA LEU A 10 2.04 -12.03 6.34
C LEU A 10 3.20 -11.23 6.95
N ASP A 11 4.25 -11.93 7.37
CA ASP A 11 5.42 -11.38 8.07
C ASP A 11 6.72 -11.43 7.24
N SER A 12 6.64 -12.01 6.07
CA SER A 12 7.75 -12.14 5.12
C SER A 12 7.26 -12.11 3.68
N ASP A 13 8.17 -11.83 2.75
CA ASP A 13 7.86 -11.82 1.31
C ASP A 13 7.38 -13.19 0.85
N THR A 14 6.37 -13.20 -0.01
CA THR A 14 5.90 -14.45 -0.60
C THR A 14 6.71 -14.82 -1.84
N ALA A 15 6.83 -16.12 -2.09
CA ALA A 15 7.07 -16.59 -3.45
C ALA A 15 5.90 -16.12 -4.35
N VAL A 16 6.07 -16.21 -5.68
CA VAL A 16 4.98 -15.89 -6.60
C VAL A 16 3.86 -16.93 -6.42
N LEU A 17 2.76 -16.50 -5.83
CA LEU A 17 1.55 -17.30 -5.70
C LEU A 17 0.77 -17.29 -7.01
N GLY A 18 0.03 -18.37 -7.28
CA GLY A 18 -0.97 -18.38 -8.34
C GLY A 18 -2.16 -17.48 -7.98
N ASN A 19 -3.36 -18.00 -8.10
CA ASN A 19 -4.56 -17.27 -7.66
C ASN A 19 -4.69 -17.35 -6.14
N LEU A 20 -4.57 -16.22 -5.46
CA LEU A 20 -4.77 -16.11 -4.03
C LEU A 20 -6.23 -15.82 -3.72
N ARG A 21 -6.88 -16.71 -2.97
CA ARG A 21 -8.24 -16.53 -2.48
C ARG A 21 -8.22 -16.25 -0.99
N ILE A 22 -8.85 -15.17 -0.58
CA ILE A 22 -8.92 -14.72 0.82
C ILE A 22 -10.41 -14.73 1.24
N GLU A 23 -10.82 -15.80 1.92
CA GLU A 23 -12.16 -15.97 2.48
C GLU A 23 -12.19 -15.56 3.96
N GLY A 24 -11.06 -15.72 4.66
CA GLY A 24 -10.82 -15.23 6.01
C GLY A 24 -10.18 -13.86 6.02
N THR A 25 -9.20 -13.65 6.90
CA THR A 25 -8.45 -12.40 7.00
C THR A 25 -6.98 -12.62 6.66
N LEU A 26 -6.45 -11.86 5.72
CA LEU A 26 -5.01 -11.73 5.49
C LEU A 26 -4.58 -10.35 5.99
N ARG A 27 -3.62 -10.33 6.91
CA ARG A 27 -3.10 -9.09 7.49
C ARG A 27 -1.60 -8.99 7.31
N PHE A 28 -1.10 -7.82 6.93
CA PHE A 28 0.33 -7.55 6.87
C PHE A 28 0.87 -7.29 8.28
N ALA A 29 2.02 -7.89 8.59
CA ALA A 29 2.77 -7.58 9.79
C ALA A 29 3.33 -6.15 9.71
N ALA A 30 3.76 -5.60 10.85
CA ALA A 30 4.41 -4.28 10.91
C ALA A 30 5.88 -4.40 10.46
N ALA A 31 6.09 -4.75 9.20
CA ALA A 31 7.39 -4.94 8.55
C ALA A 31 7.30 -4.59 7.07
N ASP A 32 8.44 -4.44 6.41
CA ASP A 32 8.50 -4.33 4.96
C ASP A 32 8.21 -5.69 4.37
N VAL A 33 7.08 -5.82 3.65
CA VAL A 33 6.60 -7.11 3.13
C VAL A 33 6.02 -6.95 1.73
N GLU A 34 6.34 -7.90 0.87
CA GLU A 34 5.78 -8.00 -0.48
C GLU A 34 4.94 -9.27 -0.67
N LEU A 35 3.70 -9.07 -1.09
CA LEU A 35 2.78 -10.12 -1.51
C LEU A 35 2.81 -10.22 -3.04
N LYS A 36 3.27 -11.35 -3.57
CA LYS A 36 3.31 -11.63 -5.01
C LYS A 36 2.24 -12.66 -5.38
N ALA A 37 1.35 -12.32 -6.30
CA ALA A 37 0.33 -13.26 -6.77
C ALA A 37 -0.02 -13.01 -8.24
N ALA A 38 -0.53 -14.02 -8.92
CA ALA A 38 -1.07 -13.84 -10.27
C ALA A 38 -2.35 -13.02 -10.24
N ALA A 39 -3.27 -13.37 -9.34
CA ALA A 39 -4.49 -12.63 -9.07
C ALA A 39 -4.91 -12.82 -7.60
N ILE A 40 -5.63 -11.87 -7.05
CA ILE A 40 -6.13 -11.90 -5.66
C ILE A 40 -7.64 -11.71 -5.67
N GLN A 41 -8.36 -12.64 -5.04
CA GLN A 41 -9.80 -12.52 -4.76
C GLN A 41 -10.02 -12.38 -3.27
N VAL A 42 -10.77 -11.37 -2.87
CA VAL A 42 -11.09 -11.08 -1.46
C VAL A 42 -12.60 -11.18 -1.27
N SER A 43 -13.04 -12.20 -0.56
CA SER A 43 -14.41 -12.33 -0.03
C SER A 43 -14.46 -12.17 1.49
N GLY A 44 -13.31 -12.28 2.17
CA GLY A 44 -13.11 -11.94 3.56
C GLY A 44 -12.51 -10.54 3.74
N ALA A 45 -11.30 -10.45 4.31
CA ALA A 45 -10.63 -9.17 4.52
C ALA A 45 -9.14 -9.22 4.15
N LEU A 46 -8.67 -8.21 3.46
CA LEU A 46 -7.23 -7.91 3.28
C LEU A 46 -6.93 -6.62 4.02
N GLN A 47 -6.03 -6.71 5.01
CA GLN A 47 -5.75 -5.61 5.93
C GLN A 47 -4.27 -5.23 5.92
N ILE A 48 -3.98 -3.95 5.70
CA ILE A 48 -2.64 -3.34 5.81
C ILE A 48 -2.77 -2.14 6.73
N GLY A 49 -2.34 -2.30 7.99
CA GLY A 49 -2.58 -1.32 9.04
C GLY A 49 -4.03 -1.30 9.54
N SER A 50 -4.31 -0.35 10.41
CA SER A 50 -5.65 -0.04 10.93
C SER A 50 -5.75 1.44 11.28
N PRO A 51 -6.96 1.98 11.54
CA PRO A 51 -7.10 3.38 11.95
C PRO A 51 -6.31 3.74 13.20
N SER A 52 -6.22 2.82 14.17
CA SER A 52 -5.50 3.01 15.43
C SER A 52 -4.00 2.66 15.35
N ALA A 53 -3.60 1.88 14.34
CA ALA A 53 -2.22 1.45 14.12
C ALA A 53 -1.91 1.46 12.61
N PRO A 54 -1.64 2.64 12.03
CA PRO A 54 -1.29 2.76 10.61
C PRO A 54 -0.03 1.95 10.28
N HIS A 55 0.04 1.42 9.07
CA HIS A 55 1.20 0.70 8.59
C HIS A 55 2.32 1.69 8.26
N LEU A 56 3.43 1.61 9.01
CA LEU A 56 4.55 2.54 8.90
C LEU A 56 5.68 2.00 8.02
N HIS A 57 5.53 0.80 7.50
CA HIS A 57 6.50 0.08 6.68
C HIS A 57 6.08 0.06 5.22
N ARG A 58 6.91 -0.52 4.35
CA ARG A 58 6.55 -0.72 2.95
C ARG A 58 5.71 -1.98 2.81
N ALA A 59 4.47 -1.81 2.37
CA ALA A 59 3.62 -2.92 1.94
C ALA A 59 3.50 -2.88 0.42
N THR A 60 3.89 -3.95 -0.24
CA THR A 60 3.84 -4.05 -1.70
C THR A 60 2.96 -5.22 -2.10
N ILE A 61 2.08 -5.01 -3.07
CA ILE A 61 1.31 -6.07 -3.71
C ILE A 61 1.67 -6.10 -5.18
N THR A 62 2.34 -7.17 -5.62
CA THR A 62 2.76 -7.37 -7.00
C THR A 62 1.86 -8.39 -7.67
N LEU A 63 1.18 -7.98 -8.73
CA LEU A 63 0.33 -8.84 -9.54
C LEU A 63 1.08 -9.23 -10.83
N SER A 64 1.54 -10.47 -10.90
CA SER A 64 2.44 -10.98 -11.96
C SER A 64 1.78 -11.97 -12.93
N GLY A 65 0.46 -12.19 -12.86
CA GLY A 65 -0.25 -13.05 -13.79
C GLY A 65 -0.24 -12.53 -15.23
N ALA A 66 -0.34 -13.41 -16.21
CA ALA A 66 -0.56 -13.00 -17.59
C ALA A 66 -1.91 -12.29 -17.73
N PRO A 67 -2.04 -11.26 -18.59
CA PRO A 67 -3.34 -10.71 -18.90
C PRO A 67 -4.18 -11.82 -19.56
N GLN A 68 -5.21 -12.27 -18.84
CA GLN A 68 -6.11 -13.29 -19.40
C GLN A 68 -7.01 -12.62 -20.45
N SER A 69 -6.89 -13.04 -21.69
CA SER A 69 -7.90 -12.75 -22.69
C SER A 69 -9.19 -13.50 -22.32
N SER A 70 -10.31 -12.81 -22.41
CA SER A 70 -11.66 -13.30 -22.12
C SER A 70 -11.93 -14.65 -22.79
N GLY A 71 -11.93 -15.71 -22.01
CA GLY A 71 -12.30 -17.05 -22.49
C GLY A 71 -11.85 -18.12 -21.50
N ASN A 72 -12.81 -18.72 -20.80
CA ASN A 72 -12.70 -19.86 -19.89
C ASN A 72 -12.08 -19.57 -18.51
N ASN A 73 -12.94 -19.22 -17.54
CA ASN A 73 -12.72 -19.35 -16.08
C ASN A 73 -11.35 -18.87 -15.52
N GLY A 74 -10.57 -18.13 -16.28
CA GLY A 74 -9.34 -17.53 -15.82
C GLY A 74 -9.64 -16.24 -15.05
N ILE A 75 -9.23 -16.18 -13.80
CA ILE A 75 -9.27 -14.93 -13.03
C ILE A 75 -8.26 -14.00 -13.70
N ALA A 76 -8.76 -12.91 -14.28
CA ALA A 76 -7.90 -11.88 -14.86
C ALA A 76 -6.92 -11.36 -13.78
N ARG A 77 -5.70 -11.01 -14.21
CA ARG A 77 -4.76 -10.31 -13.33
C ARG A 77 -5.47 -9.16 -12.63
N GLY A 78 -5.44 -9.13 -11.34
CA GLY A 78 -6.07 -8.05 -10.58
C GLY A 78 -6.28 -8.40 -9.11
N LEU A 79 -6.65 -7.38 -8.37
CA LEU A 79 -7.18 -7.48 -7.03
C LEU A 79 -8.70 -7.26 -7.13
N ASN A 80 -9.45 -8.31 -6.87
CA ASN A 80 -10.91 -8.30 -6.96
C ASN A 80 -11.53 -8.51 -5.58
N VAL A 81 -12.34 -7.55 -5.13
CA VAL A 81 -13.03 -7.61 -3.84
C VAL A 81 -14.51 -7.87 -4.10
N GLN A 82 -14.99 -9.06 -3.73
CA GLN A 82 -16.38 -9.48 -3.92
C GLN A 82 -16.97 -9.91 -2.57
N GLY A 83 -17.79 -9.06 -1.99
CA GLY A 83 -18.41 -9.29 -0.69
C GLY A 83 -17.47 -9.16 0.51
N GLY A 84 -16.18 -8.91 0.25
CA GLY A 84 -15.14 -8.74 1.27
C GLY A 84 -14.78 -7.28 1.53
N ARG A 85 -13.64 -7.07 2.20
CA ARG A 85 -13.11 -5.75 2.56
C ARG A 85 -11.64 -5.63 2.19
N LEU A 86 -11.26 -4.45 1.72
CA LEU A 86 -9.88 -4.02 1.55
C LEU A 86 -9.65 -2.82 2.47
N GLU A 87 -8.76 -2.99 3.44
CA GLU A 87 -8.48 -1.99 4.47
C GLU A 87 -7.00 -1.61 4.39
N LEU A 88 -6.72 -0.39 3.92
CA LEU A 88 -5.38 0.12 3.72
C LEU A 88 -5.20 1.42 4.52
N TYR A 89 -4.42 1.34 5.60
CA TYR A 89 -4.14 2.47 6.47
C TYR A 89 -2.64 2.70 6.54
N GLY A 90 -2.14 3.64 5.77
CA GLY A 90 -0.74 4.08 5.80
C GLY A 90 -0.51 5.24 6.78
N ALA A 91 0.77 5.60 6.96
CA ALA A 91 1.13 6.80 7.70
C ALA A 91 0.55 8.04 7.00
N ILE A 92 -0.05 8.92 7.78
CA ILE A 92 -0.56 10.20 7.28
C ILE A 92 0.56 11.23 7.40
N PRO A 93 0.99 11.88 6.28
CA PRO A 93 1.91 13.00 6.35
C PRO A 93 1.30 14.14 7.18
N GLN A 94 2.07 14.70 8.08
CA GLN A 94 1.65 15.85 8.89
C GLN A 94 2.80 16.87 9.00
N PRO A 95 2.53 18.11 8.59
CA PRO A 95 1.34 18.56 7.87
C PRO A 95 1.31 18.01 6.43
N VAL A 96 0.13 17.94 5.80
CA VAL A 96 0.01 17.56 4.38
C VAL A 96 0.51 18.66 3.44
N TRP A 97 0.61 19.88 3.95
CA TRP A 97 1.21 21.05 3.28
C TRP A 97 1.83 21.98 4.31
N THR A 98 2.81 22.76 3.90
CA THR A 98 3.42 23.81 4.71
C THR A 98 3.95 24.91 3.80
N ARG A 99 4.28 26.05 4.35
CA ARG A 99 4.98 27.12 3.63
C ARG A 99 6.48 26.91 3.74
N LEU A 100 7.22 27.48 2.80
CA LEU A 100 8.67 27.64 2.99
C LEU A 100 8.92 28.67 4.11
N GLY A 101 9.90 28.41 4.93
CA GLY A 101 10.34 29.35 5.97
C GLY A 101 11.26 30.42 5.41
N ASP A 102 11.81 30.21 4.23
CA ASP A 102 12.67 31.15 3.52
C ASP A 102 12.55 30.95 2.01
N HIS A 103 13.07 31.91 1.22
CA HIS A 103 13.08 31.81 -0.23
C HIS A 103 14.00 30.68 -0.69
N GLY A 104 13.48 29.83 -1.59
CA GLY A 104 14.29 28.81 -2.28
C GLY A 104 15.22 29.49 -3.29
N GLN A 105 16.53 29.47 -3.03
CA GLN A 105 17.53 29.98 -3.95
C GLN A 105 17.68 29.05 -5.15
N ALA A 106 17.88 29.62 -6.33
CA ALA A 106 18.18 28.83 -7.53
C ALA A 106 19.43 27.96 -7.30
N GLY A 107 19.33 26.66 -7.58
CA GLY A 107 20.43 25.70 -7.40
C GLY A 107 20.57 25.14 -5.97
N THR A 108 19.73 25.55 -5.01
CA THR A 108 19.73 24.92 -3.68
C THR A 108 19.19 23.50 -3.74
N THR A 109 19.75 22.63 -2.91
CA THR A 109 19.26 21.25 -2.68
C THR A 109 18.50 21.12 -1.37
N GLN A 110 18.31 22.22 -0.65
CA GLN A 110 17.65 22.26 0.66
C GLN A 110 16.57 23.34 0.65
N LEU A 111 15.43 23.00 1.25
CA LEU A 111 14.33 23.94 1.48
C LEU A 111 14.03 23.96 2.97
N THR A 112 13.97 25.15 3.55
CA THR A 112 13.56 25.34 4.94
C THR A 112 12.05 25.44 5.01
N LEU A 113 11.43 24.62 5.85
CA LEU A 113 9.99 24.63 6.06
C LEU A 113 9.64 25.59 7.22
N ALA A 114 8.51 26.27 7.11
CA ALA A 114 8.01 27.17 8.18
C ALA A 114 7.55 26.40 9.43
N ALA A 115 7.20 25.11 9.29
CA ALA A 115 6.83 24.25 10.39
C ALA A 115 7.47 22.86 10.23
N PRO A 116 7.76 22.16 11.33
CA PRO A 116 8.25 20.78 11.26
C PRO A 116 7.27 19.87 10.51
N ALA A 117 7.81 18.94 9.72
CA ALA A 117 7.03 17.94 9.00
C ALA A 117 7.58 16.55 9.30
N ASN A 118 6.71 15.54 9.28
CA ASN A 118 7.09 14.14 9.42
C ASN A 118 7.30 13.44 8.05
N TRP A 119 7.56 14.23 7.02
CA TRP A 119 7.81 13.71 5.67
C TRP A 119 9.06 12.85 5.65
N ARG A 120 9.09 11.87 4.78
CA ARG A 120 10.14 10.86 4.74
C ARG A 120 11.00 11.00 3.48
N ALA A 121 12.24 10.57 3.57
CA ALA A 121 13.08 10.43 2.39
C ALA A 121 12.40 9.48 1.37
N GLY A 122 12.26 9.96 0.14
CA GLY A 122 11.55 9.26 -0.94
C GLY A 122 10.11 9.73 -1.16
N ASP A 123 9.54 10.55 -0.26
CA ASP A 123 8.24 11.18 -0.52
C ASP A 123 8.36 12.17 -1.68
N THR A 124 7.33 12.21 -2.52
CA THR A 124 7.23 13.21 -3.59
C THR A 124 6.52 14.45 -3.07
N ILE A 125 7.15 15.59 -3.18
CA ILE A 125 6.57 16.88 -2.81
C ILE A 125 6.39 17.77 -4.04
N ALA A 126 5.35 18.61 -4.00
CA ALA A 126 5.15 19.66 -4.99
C ALA A 126 5.44 21.02 -4.34
N VAL A 127 6.25 21.84 -5.01
CA VAL A 127 6.52 23.21 -4.57
C VAL A 127 5.81 24.15 -5.55
N GLY A 128 4.82 24.86 -5.04
CA GLY A 128 4.12 25.90 -5.79
C GLY A 128 4.82 27.25 -5.69
N PRO A 129 4.68 28.13 -6.69
CA PRO A 129 5.12 29.51 -6.56
C PRO A 129 4.35 30.19 -5.42
N SER A 130 5.05 31.01 -4.64
CA SER A 130 4.42 31.94 -3.70
C SER A 130 4.38 33.31 -4.37
N ASP A 131 3.23 33.90 -4.38
CA ASP A 131 3.08 35.29 -4.78
C ASP A 131 3.75 36.24 -3.78
#